data_e1ec3fe0f36569a2d241d4db62a1a2e1
#
_entry.id   e1ec3fe0f36569a2d241d4db62a1a2e1
#
_cell.length_a   1.000
_cell.length_b   1.000
_cell.length_c   1.000
_cell.angle_alpha   90.00
_cell.angle_beta   90.00
_cell.angle_gamma   90.00
#
_symmetry.space_group_name_H-M   'P 1'
#
loop_
_entity.id
_entity.type
_entity.pdbx_description
1 polymer ?
#
loop_
_entity_poly.entity_id
_entity_poly.type
_entity_poly.pdbx_seq_one_letter_code
_entity_poly.pdbx_strand_id
1 'polypeptide(L)'
;MKKYLLVAVLLFNTCLLFAQDKQAILKVMANQQAAWNQGDLDAFMQGYWKSDSLLFVGSTAPTKGWQATLDKYKKSYPDKTAMGILSFDILKVELLDAQNAFILGGWHLKREKDTPGGYFTLWFRKIKGEWKIVVDHTS
;
A
#
# COMPACT_ATOMS: atom_id res chain seq x y z
N MET A 1 11.08 -29.92 31.12
CA MET A 1 10.41 -28.61 31.36
C MET A 1 11.12 -27.45 30.70
N LYS A 2 12.44 -27.24 30.88
CA LYS A 2 13.17 -26.10 30.26
C LYS A 2 13.11 -26.03 28.71
N LYS A 3 13.10 -27.20 28.01
CA LYS A 3 13.01 -27.24 26.53
C LYS A 3 11.66 -26.74 25.99
N TYR A 4 10.56 -27.06 26.66
CA TYR A 4 9.22 -26.61 26.25
C TYR A 4 8.97 -25.13 26.50
N LEU A 5 9.60 -24.57 27.55
CA LEU A 5 9.54 -23.14 27.84
C LEU A 5 10.25 -22.32 26.75
N LEU A 6 11.40 -22.80 26.26
CA LEU A 6 12.17 -22.12 25.19
C LEU A 6 11.41 -22.11 23.86
N VAL A 7 10.75 -23.22 23.50
CA VAL A 7 9.90 -23.32 22.30
C VAL A 7 8.68 -22.38 22.39
N ALA A 8 8.02 -22.32 23.55
CA ALA A 8 6.89 -21.42 23.75
C ALA A 8 7.28 -19.93 23.63
N VAL A 9 8.44 -19.54 24.16
CA VAL A 9 8.96 -18.16 24.05
C VAL A 9 9.31 -17.82 22.59
N LEU A 10 9.87 -18.73 21.81
CA LEU A 10 10.17 -18.52 20.39
C LEU A 10 8.89 -18.36 19.56
N LEU A 11 7.87 -19.20 19.77
CA LEU A 11 6.59 -19.10 19.07
C LEU A 11 5.86 -17.80 19.41
N PHE A 12 5.91 -17.34 20.64
CA PHE A 12 5.28 -16.08 21.06
C PHE A 12 5.94 -14.86 20.41
N ASN A 13 7.27 -14.85 20.27
CA ASN A 13 7.99 -13.76 19.58
C ASN A 13 7.69 -13.70 18.08
N THR A 14 7.55 -14.83 17.40
CA THR A 14 7.20 -14.85 15.97
C THR A 14 5.78 -14.31 15.72
N CYS A 15 4.81 -14.66 16.53
CA CYS A 15 3.44 -14.13 16.43
C CYS A 15 3.40 -12.60 16.62
N LEU A 16 4.19 -12.05 17.53
CA LEU A 16 4.28 -10.61 17.76
C LEU A 16 4.88 -9.87 16.55
N LEU A 17 5.92 -10.43 15.93
CA LEU A 17 6.54 -9.84 14.73
C LEU A 17 5.57 -9.79 13.56
N PHE A 18 4.82 -10.86 13.29
CA PHE A 18 3.80 -10.88 12.25
C PHE A 18 2.67 -9.86 12.50
N ALA A 19 2.24 -9.71 13.74
CA ALA A 19 1.22 -8.71 14.08
C ALA A 19 1.74 -7.28 13.87
N GLN A 20 2.99 -7.00 14.23
CA GLN A 20 3.64 -5.69 14.01
C GLN A 20 3.79 -5.37 12.53
N ASP A 21 4.20 -6.35 11.70
CA ASP A 21 4.34 -6.17 10.25
C ASP A 21 3.00 -5.88 9.58
N LYS A 22 1.95 -6.59 9.96
CA LYS A 22 0.59 -6.31 9.48
C LYS A 22 0.14 -4.89 9.84
N GLN A 23 0.38 -4.44 11.08
CA GLN A 23 0.04 -3.07 11.50
C GLN A 23 0.87 -2.02 10.76
N ALA A 24 2.15 -2.27 10.50
CA ALA A 24 3.01 -1.38 9.73
C ALA A 24 2.51 -1.22 8.28
N ILE A 25 2.07 -2.30 7.63
CA ILE A 25 1.48 -2.26 6.29
C ILE A 25 0.17 -1.47 6.29
N LEU A 26 -0.74 -1.73 7.24
CA LEU A 26 -2.00 -0.98 7.37
C LEU A 26 -1.75 0.51 7.62
N LYS A 27 -0.69 0.86 8.34
CA LYS A 27 -0.28 2.25 8.54
C LYS A 27 0.18 2.90 7.24
N VAL A 28 0.89 2.19 6.36
CA VAL A 28 1.24 2.72 5.03
C VAL A 28 -0.02 3.08 4.26
N MET A 29 -1.03 2.20 4.22
CA MET A 29 -2.30 2.45 3.55
C MET A 29 -3.05 3.66 4.16
N ALA A 30 -3.10 3.75 5.49
CA ALA A 30 -3.72 4.87 6.18
C ALA A 30 -3.02 6.21 5.90
N ASN A 31 -1.67 6.21 5.86
CA ASN A 31 -0.89 7.39 5.52
C ASN A 31 -1.12 7.83 4.08
N GLN A 32 -1.21 6.89 3.13
CA GLN A 32 -1.54 7.19 1.74
C GLN A 32 -2.93 7.82 1.62
N GLN A 33 -3.94 7.25 2.27
CA GLN A 33 -5.29 7.81 2.26
C GLN A 33 -5.30 9.23 2.85
N ALA A 34 -4.61 9.46 3.96
CA ALA A 34 -4.51 10.78 4.57
C ALA A 34 -3.81 11.80 3.67
N ALA A 35 -2.68 11.42 3.05
CA ALA A 35 -1.94 12.27 2.12
C ALA A 35 -2.78 12.65 0.90
N TRP A 36 -3.47 11.67 0.30
CA TRP A 36 -4.41 11.93 -0.79
C TRP A 36 -5.47 12.96 -0.41
N ASN A 37 -6.12 12.77 0.75
CA ASN A 37 -7.19 13.63 1.22
C ASN A 37 -6.72 15.05 1.58
N GLN A 38 -5.42 15.24 1.80
CA GLN A 38 -4.77 16.54 1.92
C GLN A 38 -4.40 17.15 0.55
N GLY A 39 -4.45 16.37 -0.54
CA GLY A 39 -4.02 16.78 -1.88
C GLY A 39 -2.51 16.66 -2.09
N ASP A 40 -1.83 15.88 -1.25
CA ASP A 40 -0.36 15.71 -1.29
C ASP A 40 0.01 14.37 -1.96
N LEU A 41 0.15 14.43 -3.31
CA LEU A 41 0.55 13.25 -4.09
C LEU A 41 2.00 12.84 -3.84
N ASP A 42 2.89 13.75 -3.47
CA ASP A 42 4.27 13.42 -3.14
C ASP A 42 4.34 12.61 -1.83
N ALA A 43 3.55 13.00 -0.81
CA ALA A 43 3.39 12.22 0.41
C ALA A 43 2.67 10.87 0.17
N PHE A 44 1.64 10.83 -0.68
CA PHE A 44 0.98 9.60 -1.11
C PHE A 44 1.97 8.60 -1.71
N MET A 45 2.87 9.06 -2.56
CA MET A 45 3.88 8.25 -3.22
C MET A 45 4.98 7.73 -2.28
N GLN A 46 5.08 8.21 -1.04
CA GLN A 46 6.02 7.64 -0.04
C GLN A 46 5.67 6.21 0.37
N GLY A 47 4.43 5.76 0.17
CA GLY A 47 4.02 4.37 0.35
C GLY A 47 4.64 3.42 -0.67
N TYR A 48 5.06 3.93 -1.83
CA TYR A 48 5.67 3.16 -2.89
C TYR A 48 7.20 3.11 -2.79
N TRP A 49 7.77 2.03 -3.29
CA TRP A 49 9.21 1.87 -3.41
C TRP A 49 9.79 2.89 -4.40
N LYS A 50 10.68 3.76 -3.91
CA LYS A 50 11.34 4.77 -4.74
C LYS A 50 12.44 4.11 -5.58
N SER A 51 12.04 3.52 -6.70
CA SER A 51 12.89 2.76 -7.63
C SER A 51 12.35 2.83 -9.05
N ASP A 52 13.25 2.72 -10.02
CA ASP A 52 12.90 2.55 -11.44
C ASP A 52 12.25 1.17 -11.73
N SER A 53 12.28 0.25 -10.76
CA SER A 53 11.66 -1.06 -10.85
C SER A 53 10.26 -1.14 -10.25
N LEU A 54 9.73 -0.06 -9.65
CA LEU A 54 8.32 0.02 -9.25
C LEU A 54 7.42 -0.27 -10.46
N LEU A 55 6.41 -1.10 -10.28
CA LEU A 55 5.43 -1.40 -11.32
C LEU A 55 4.03 -0.96 -10.89
N PHE A 56 3.42 -0.10 -11.69
CA PHE A 56 2.02 0.31 -11.54
C PHE A 56 1.21 -0.14 -12.76
N VAL A 57 0.19 -0.96 -12.56
CA VAL A 57 -0.71 -1.49 -13.58
C VAL A 57 -2.11 -0.95 -13.30
N GLY A 58 -2.55 0.00 -14.08
CA GLY A 58 -3.92 0.53 -14.06
C GLY A 58 -4.71 0.05 -15.27
N SER A 59 -5.78 0.75 -15.61
CA SER A 59 -6.64 0.49 -16.77
C SER A 59 -5.97 0.71 -18.13
N THR A 60 -4.81 1.35 -18.16
CA THR A 60 -3.99 1.60 -19.35
C THR A 60 -2.72 0.76 -19.31
N ALA A 61 -1.76 1.03 -20.20
CA ALA A 61 -0.48 0.33 -20.21
C ALA A 61 0.25 0.44 -18.85
N PRO A 62 0.97 -0.62 -18.43
CA PRO A 62 1.78 -0.59 -17.23
C PRO A 62 2.77 0.57 -17.21
N THR A 63 2.91 1.21 -16.07
CA THR A 63 3.89 2.29 -15.82
C THR A 63 5.01 1.73 -14.95
N LYS A 64 6.25 1.90 -15.38
CA LYS A 64 7.44 1.45 -14.66
C LYS A 64 8.19 2.65 -14.09
N GLY A 65 8.56 2.56 -12.83
CA GLY A 65 9.33 3.57 -12.11
C GLY A 65 8.50 4.49 -11.23
N TRP A 66 9.09 4.89 -10.11
CA TRP A 66 8.45 5.73 -9.10
C TRP A 66 8.10 7.13 -9.65
N GLN A 67 9.05 7.77 -10.34
CA GLN A 67 8.84 9.12 -10.89
C GLN A 67 7.74 9.11 -11.97
N ALA A 68 7.80 8.15 -12.89
CA ALA A 68 6.79 8.02 -13.94
C ALA A 68 5.38 7.77 -13.37
N THR A 69 5.29 7.02 -12.26
CA THR A 69 4.03 6.79 -11.55
C THR A 69 3.52 8.07 -10.89
N LEU A 70 4.38 8.85 -10.23
CA LEU A 70 4.03 10.16 -9.67
C LEU A 70 3.53 11.13 -10.75
N ASP A 71 4.24 11.22 -11.88
CA ASP A 71 3.89 12.10 -12.99
C ASP A 71 2.52 11.71 -13.59
N LYS A 72 2.24 10.41 -13.69
CA LYS A 72 0.95 9.89 -14.11
C LYS A 72 -0.17 10.30 -13.14
N TYR A 73 0.05 10.18 -11.81
CA TYR A 73 -0.90 10.65 -10.82
C TYR A 73 -1.15 12.16 -10.91
N LYS A 74 -0.11 12.98 -10.99
CA LYS A 74 -0.23 14.44 -11.13
C LYS A 74 -0.99 14.86 -12.39
N LYS A 75 -0.80 14.12 -13.49
CA LYS A 75 -1.53 14.34 -14.75
C LYS A 75 -3.01 13.94 -14.64
N SER A 76 -3.32 12.82 -13.98
CA SER A 76 -4.68 12.29 -13.86
C SER A 76 -5.50 13.03 -12.81
N TYR A 77 -4.83 13.57 -11.80
CA TYR A 77 -5.44 14.23 -10.63
C TYR A 77 -4.79 15.60 -10.38
N PRO A 78 -5.02 16.57 -11.28
CA PRO A 78 -4.33 17.86 -11.26
C PRO A 78 -4.73 18.76 -10.09
N ASP A 79 -5.87 18.50 -9.47
CA ASP A 79 -6.41 19.30 -8.38
C ASP A 79 -7.29 18.46 -7.43
N LYS A 80 -7.72 19.08 -6.32
CA LYS A 80 -8.58 18.43 -5.31
C LYS A 80 -9.94 18.02 -5.84
N THR A 81 -10.47 18.72 -6.83
CA THR A 81 -11.77 18.38 -7.45
C THR A 81 -11.66 17.05 -8.20
N ALA A 82 -10.58 16.87 -8.96
CA ALA A 82 -10.27 15.62 -9.65
C ALA A 82 -9.92 14.47 -8.66
N MET A 83 -9.22 14.79 -7.58
CA MET A 83 -8.84 13.81 -6.55
C MET A 83 -10.05 13.30 -5.75
N GLY A 84 -10.95 14.20 -5.35
CA GLY A 84 -12.04 13.86 -4.42
C GLY A 84 -11.52 13.40 -3.05
N ILE A 85 -12.37 12.70 -2.32
CA ILE A 85 -12.04 12.09 -1.02
C ILE A 85 -11.84 10.60 -1.22
N LEU A 86 -10.64 10.12 -0.91
CA LEU A 86 -10.26 8.70 -1.00
C LEU A 86 -10.64 7.95 0.26
N SER A 87 -11.21 6.77 0.09
CA SER A 87 -11.30 5.74 1.11
C SER A 87 -10.84 4.39 0.58
N PHE A 88 -10.17 3.61 1.43
CA PHE A 88 -9.77 2.23 1.16
C PHE A 88 -10.59 1.27 2.00
N ASP A 89 -11.04 0.17 1.37
CA ASP A 89 -11.57 -1.01 2.04
C ASP A 89 -10.53 -2.12 1.95
N ILE A 90 -9.86 -2.43 3.05
CA ILE A 90 -8.85 -3.50 3.07
C ILE A 90 -9.54 -4.85 3.30
N LEU A 91 -9.60 -5.66 2.25
CA LEU A 91 -10.28 -6.95 2.27
C LEU A 91 -9.37 -8.09 2.76
N LYS A 92 -8.08 -8.02 2.45
CA LYS A 92 -7.11 -9.04 2.84
C LYS A 92 -5.72 -8.44 3.03
N VAL A 93 -5.04 -8.85 4.09
CA VAL A 93 -3.60 -8.64 4.31
C VAL A 93 -2.99 -10.00 4.60
N GLU A 94 -2.08 -10.47 3.77
CA GLU A 94 -1.41 -11.74 3.90
C GLU A 94 0.11 -11.55 3.89
N LEU A 95 0.76 -11.90 4.98
CA LEU A 95 2.22 -11.96 5.04
C LEU A 95 2.66 -13.29 4.41
N LEU A 96 3.39 -13.21 3.30
CA LEU A 96 3.87 -14.38 2.57
C LEU A 96 5.15 -14.93 3.22
N ASP A 97 5.98 -14.03 3.72
CA ASP A 97 7.18 -14.30 4.50
C ASP A 97 7.58 -13.05 5.32
N ALA A 98 8.77 -13.02 5.90
CA ALA A 98 9.25 -11.90 6.73
C ALA A 98 9.49 -10.60 5.93
N GLN A 99 9.49 -10.64 4.60
CA GLN A 99 9.81 -9.51 3.73
C GLN A 99 8.79 -9.25 2.64
N ASN A 100 7.78 -10.11 2.47
CA ASN A 100 6.79 -10.00 1.40
C ASN A 100 5.39 -10.13 1.95
N ALA A 101 4.50 -9.28 1.45
CA ALA A 101 3.07 -9.32 1.79
C ALA A 101 2.22 -9.02 0.56
N PHE A 102 1.03 -9.60 0.55
CA PHE A 102 -0.01 -9.38 -0.45
C PHE A 102 -1.21 -8.68 0.18
N ILE A 103 -1.72 -7.66 -0.48
CA ILE A 103 -2.92 -6.93 -0.08
C ILE A 103 -3.95 -6.99 -1.20
N LEU A 104 -5.18 -7.29 -0.81
CA LEU A 104 -6.36 -7.09 -1.64
C LEU A 104 -7.24 -6.03 -0.98
N GLY A 105 -7.70 -5.05 -1.73
CA GLY A 105 -8.61 -4.03 -1.25
C GLY A 105 -9.43 -3.38 -2.35
N GLY A 106 -10.36 -2.54 -1.92
CA GLY A 106 -11.11 -1.63 -2.75
C GLY A 106 -10.68 -0.19 -2.53
N TRP A 107 -10.85 0.63 -3.54
CA TRP A 107 -10.67 2.07 -3.47
C TRP A 107 -11.92 2.78 -3.94
N HIS A 108 -12.25 3.90 -3.30
CA HIS A 108 -13.39 4.74 -3.64
C HIS A 108 -12.97 6.20 -3.58
N LEU A 109 -13.36 6.96 -4.61
CA LEU A 109 -13.24 8.42 -4.61
C LEU A 109 -14.65 9.02 -4.54
N LYS A 110 -14.89 9.83 -3.53
CA LYS A 110 -16.10 10.66 -3.47
C LYS A 110 -15.77 12.02 -4.04
N ARG A 111 -16.29 12.32 -5.23
CA ARG A 111 -16.20 13.61 -5.91
C ARG A 111 -17.56 14.28 -5.96
N GLU A 112 -17.59 15.55 -6.33
CA GLU A 112 -18.85 16.29 -6.42
C GLU A 112 -19.83 15.70 -7.46
N LYS A 113 -19.30 15.22 -8.60
CA LYS A 113 -20.11 14.78 -9.75
C LYS A 113 -20.20 13.25 -9.88
N ASP A 114 -19.30 12.49 -9.29
CA ASP A 114 -19.24 11.04 -9.42
C ASP A 114 -18.57 10.37 -8.22
N THR A 115 -18.63 9.04 -8.19
CA THR A 115 -18.02 8.22 -7.13
C THR A 115 -17.28 7.03 -7.75
N PRO A 116 -16.18 7.26 -8.51
CA PRO A 116 -15.44 6.16 -9.08
C PRO A 116 -14.79 5.30 -7.99
N GLY A 117 -14.64 4.02 -8.30
CA GLY A 117 -14.05 3.04 -7.42
C GLY A 117 -13.66 1.79 -8.18
N GLY A 118 -12.93 0.93 -7.54
CA GLY A 118 -12.47 -0.34 -8.09
C GLY A 118 -11.75 -1.16 -7.03
N TYR A 119 -11.00 -2.14 -7.49
CA TYR A 119 -10.21 -3.01 -6.63
C TYR A 119 -8.73 -2.86 -6.94
N PHE A 120 -7.91 -3.20 -5.96
CA PHE A 120 -6.47 -3.27 -6.13
C PHE A 120 -5.90 -4.52 -5.48
N THR A 121 -4.80 -4.98 -6.05
CA THR A 121 -3.89 -5.94 -5.44
C THR A 121 -2.52 -5.30 -5.34
N LEU A 122 -1.91 -5.37 -4.16
CA LEU A 122 -0.61 -4.77 -3.90
C LEU A 122 0.37 -5.85 -3.44
N TRP A 123 1.57 -5.82 -4.02
CA TRP A 123 2.70 -6.55 -3.46
C TRP A 123 3.55 -5.57 -2.65
N PHE A 124 3.60 -5.81 -1.35
CA PHE A 124 4.48 -5.11 -0.43
C PHE A 124 5.77 -5.88 -0.22
N ARG A 125 6.87 -5.15 -0.14
CA ARG A 125 8.18 -5.69 0.24
C ARG A 125 8.76 -4.86 1.37
N LYS A 126 9.39 -5.54 2.33
CA LYS A 126 10.14 -4.88 3.41
C LYS A 126 11.53 -4.52 2.88
N ILE A 127 11.80 -3.23 2.71
CA ILE A 127 13.04 -2.70 2.14
C ILE A 127 13.69 -1.81 3.18
N LYS A 128 14.89 -2.18 3.62
CA LYS A 128 15.62 -1.48 4.69
C LYS A 128 14.77 -1.28 5.96
N GLY A 129 13.99 -2.30 6.31
CA GLY A 129 13.10 -2.29 7.49
C GLY A 129 11.75 -1.62 7.29
N GLU A 130 11.46 -1.01 6.13
CA GLU A 130 10.20 -0.34 5.83
C GLU A 130 9.37 -1.11 4.81
N TRP A 131 8.06 -1.23 5.04
CA TRP A 131 7.14 -1.81 4.08
C TRP A 131 6.81 -0.81 2.98
N LYS A 132 7.07 -1.21 1.72
CA LYS A 132 6.83 -0.40 0.51
C LYS A 132 6.08 -1.22 -0.54
N ILE A 133 5.18 -0.55 -1.26
CA ILE A 133 4.51 -1.14 -2.43
C ILE A 133 5.52 -1.23 -3.57
N VAL A 134 5.76 -2.44 -4.08
CA VAL A 134 6.66 -2.70 -5.21
C VAL A 134 5.91 -3.01 -6.49
N VAL A 135 4.68 -3.53 -6.39
CA VAL A 135 3.75 -3.71 -7.49
C VAL A 135 2.36 -3.27 -7.03
N ASP A 136 1.71 -2.48 -7.85
CA ASP A 136 0.31 -2.07 -7.71
C ASP A 136 -0.45 -2.45 -8.98
N HIS A 137 -1.50 -3.24 -8.82
CA HIS A 137 -2.46 -3.53 -9.87
C HIS A 137 -3.83 -3.03 -9.45
N THR A 138 -4.29 -1.98 -10.09
CA THR A 138 -5.54 -1.27 -9.77
C THR A 138 -6.48 -1.26 -10.98
N SER A 139 -7.72 -1.68 -10.79
CA SER A 139 -8.78 -1.65 -11.79
C SER A 139 -9.63 -0.37 -11.71
#